data_a1976ef9dbb43292ed9179235f989e98
#
_entry.id   a1976ef9dbb43292ed9179235f989e98
#
_cell.length_a   1.000
_cell.length_b   1.000
_cell.length_c   1.000
_cell.angle_alpha   90.00
_cell.angle_beta   90.00
_cell.angle_gamma   90.00
#
_symmetry.space_group_name_H-M   'P 1'
#
loop_
_entity.id
_entity.type
_entity.pdbx_description
1 polymer ?
#
loop_
_entity_poly.entity_id
_entity_poly.type
_entity_poly.pdbx_seq_one_letter_code
_entity_poly.pdbx_strand_id
1 'polypeptide(L)'
;MFTLRRALTLVAAVVAMAGTVLPAQAADIPAPGEIVMSPNIKHVTNVPKPEALADIHTDMAFQGDYAYVGNYYGFSIYDIKRPKRTSLVSSVVCPGGQMDMSVYGNLLFGSVDSSRSDDSCNSTSQPASVKESWEGIRIFDVSDKANPKYIKSVETNCGSHTNTLVPDRKRENVYIYVSSYNPNATFPDCQPPHDLISIIKVPLRDPTAATVIATPNLFPDGGYGGVQLPYPDGKSATTGCHDITAYPEKGIAAGACMGDGILLDIRNPEQPKVTATVRDETNFAFWHSATFNNEGTKVIFTDELGGGTRATCNEAIGPNRGANAYYDIVNGQLQFRSYFKIARHQADTENCVAHNGSLIPVKGRDIMVQAWYQGGISVVDFTDSAHPQEIAFFERGPDSTAPALSGGFWSAYYYNGYIYGSDFNLGLDVLKINDWRTDRANGVKMRSLNAQTQTSYPEHGH
;
A
#
# COMPACT_ATOMS: atom_id res chain seq x y z
N MET A 1 -35.64 76.47 29.12
CA MET A 1 -34.95 75.40 29.89
C MET A 1 -34.70 74.30 28.90
N PHE A 2 -33.51 74.24 28.31
CA PHE A 2 -33.10 73.20 27.33
C PHE A 2 -32.01 72.40 27.99
N THR A 3 -32.28 71.03 28.14
CA THR A 3 -31.31 70.09 28.68
C THR A 3 -30.62 69.43 27.53
N LEU A 4 -29.31 69.63 27.37
CA LEU A 4 -28.41 68.92 26.42
C LEU A 4 -28.09 67.54 26.98
N ARG A 5 -28.45 66.47 26.21
CA ARG A 5 -27.93 65.13 26.45
C ARG A 5 -26.66 64.91 25.62
N ARG A 6 -25.55 64.72 26.33
CA ARG A 6 -24.28 64.26 25.68
C ARG A 6 -24.35 62.78 25.41
N ALA A 7 -24.17 62.40 24.14
CA ALA A 7 -23.95 60.99 23.71
C ALA A 7 -22.42 60.70 23.80
N LEU A 8 -22.06 59.69 24.60
CA LEU A 8 -20.71 59.16 24.62
C LEU A 8 -20.63 58.09 23.52
N THR A 9 -19.74 58.30 22.57
CA THR A 9 -19.40 57.32 21.54
C THR A 9 -18.23 56.50 22.06
N LEU A 10 -18.44 55.20 22.35
CA LEU A 10 -17.36 54.25 22.62
C LEU A 10 -16.76 53.80 21.27
N VAL A 11 -15.48 54.10 21.07
CA VAL A 11 -14.68 53.54 19.97
C VAL A 11 -14.02 52.29 20.50
N ALA A 12 -14.48 51.10 20.02
CA ALA A 12 -13.83 49.84 20.28
C ALA A 12 -12.67 49.66 19.28
N ALA A 13 -11.44 49.72 19.77
CA ALA A 13 -10.25 49.41 18.99
C ALA A 13 -10.12 47.88 18.87
N VAL A 14 -10.34 47.32 17.66
CA VAL A 14 -10.02 45.96 17.35
C VAL A 14 -8.51 45.86 17.08
N VAL A 15 -7.78 45.27 18.02
CA VAL A 15 -6.38 44.93 17.82
C VAL A 15 -6.35 43.61 17.03
N ALA A 16 -6.08 43.67 15.73
CA ALA A 16 -5.77 42.51 14.93
C ALA A 16 -4.37 42.02 15.34
N MET A 17 -4.32 40.90 16.07
CA MET A 17 -3.07 40.14 16.24
C MET A 17 -2.74 39.47 14.91
N ALA A 18 -1.84 40.06 14.15
CA ALA A 18 -1.18 39.36 13.05
C ALA A 18 -0.24 38.33 13.68
N GLY A 19 -0.71 37.08 13.76
CA GLY A 19 0.14 35.93 14.07
C GLY A 19 1.16 35.79 12.93
N THR A 20 2.43 36.08 13.21
CA THR A 20 3.53 35.72 12.32
C THR A 20 3.60 34.20 12.32
N VAL A 21 3.14 33.58 11.24
CA VAL A 21 3.44 32.17 10.94
C VAL A 21 4.96 32.15 10.67
N LEU A 22 5.74 31.71 11.65
CA LEU A 22 7.15 31.42 11.43
C LEU A 22 7.18 30.28 10.38
N PRO A 23 8.04 30.37 9.34
CA PRO A 23 8.23 29.24 8.43
C PRO A 23 8.64 28.02 9.27
N ALA A 24 8.00 26.89 9.03
CA ALA A 24 8.43 25.64 9.64
C ALA A 24 9.92 25.46 9.29
N GLN A 25 10.77 25.46 10.31
CA GLN A 25 12.18 25.18 10.14
C GLN A 25 12.24 23.75 9.61
N ALA A 26 12.91 23.54 8.46
CA ALA A 26 13.14 22.19 7.97
C ALA A 26 13.75 21.37 9.12
N ALA A 27 13.09 20.30 9.52
CA ALA A 27 13.65 19.42 10.55
C ALA A 27 14.99 18.94 10.04
N ASP A 28 16.02 18.91 10.88
CA ASP A 28 17.30 18.38 10.53
C ASP A 28 17.12 16.90 10.13
N ILE A 29 17.72 16.50 8.99
CA ILE A 29 17.70 15.12 8.53
C ILE A 29 18.41 14.26 9.59
N PRO A 30 17.80 13.18 10.09
CA PRO A 30 18.43 12.36 11.11
C PRO A 30 19.76 11.75 10.65
N ALA A 31 20.69 11.50 11.57
CA ALA A 31 21.91 10.77 11.26
C ALA A 31 21.60 9.30 10.87
N PRO A 32 22.47 8.63 10.10
CA PRO A 32 22.27 7.23 9.72
C PRO A 32 21.94 6.34 10.92
N GLY A 33 20.79 5.63 10.83
CA GLY A 33 20.28 4.75 11.88
C GLY A 33 19.69 5.47 13.11
N GLU A 34 19.69 6.79 13.15
CA GLU A 34 19.03 7.55 14.21
C GLU A 34 17.51 7.42 14.09
N ILE A 35 16.85 7.10 15.20
CA ILE A 35 15.39 7.01 15.25
C ILE A 35 14.81 8.32 15.71
N VAL A 36 13.97 8.92 14.87
CA VAL A 36 13.17 10.09 15.19
C VAL A 36 11.69 9.74 15.08
N MET A 37 10.88 10.16 16.03
CA MET A 37 9.45 9.88 16.03
C MET A 37 8.67 10.96 16.76
N SER A 38 7.39 11.11 16.44
CA SER A 38 6.49 11.97 17.18
C SER A 38 6.27 11.47 18.61
N PRO A 39 5.97 12.36 19.60
CA PRO A 39 5.84 11.97 21.02
C PRO A 39 4.74 10.94 21.30
N ASN A 40 3.80 10.77 20.38
CA ASN A 40 2.66 9.85 20.48
C ASN A 40 2.88 8.52 19.76
N ILE A 41 4.08 8.26 19.21
CA ILE A 41 4.53 6.95 18.72
C ILE A 41 5.54 6.37 19.71
N LYS A 42 5.51 5.06 19.86
CA LYS A 42 6.51 4.29 20.60
C LYS A 42 7.02 3.16 19.72
N HIS A 43 8.33 3.09 19.52
CA HIS A 43 8.99 1.90 18.99
C HIS A 43 8.98 0.79 20.05
N VAL A 44 8.37 -0.35 19.71
CA VAL A 44 8.13 -1.45 20.67
C VAL A 44 9.22 -2.49 20.57
N THR A 45 9.52 -2.95 19.36
CA THR A 45 10.58 -3.90 19.07
C THR A 45 10.87 -3.90 17.56
N ASN A 46 12.06 -4.38 17.19
CA ASN A 46 12.41 -4.78 15.84
C ASN A 46 12.79 -6.27 15.86
N VAL A 47 12.38 -7.01 14.85
CA VAL A 47 12.74 -8.41 14.63
C VAL A 47 13.56 -8.49 13.34
N PRO A 48 14.88 -8.72 13.41
CA PRO A 48 15.72 -8.79 12.23
C PRO A 48 15.28 -9.85 11.24
N LYS A 49 15.63 -9.66 9.95
CA LYS A 49 15.42 -10.67 8.91
C LYS A 49 16.17 -11.97 9.26
N PRO A 50 15.58 -13.15 8.98
CA PRO A 50 16.32 -14.39 9.08
C PRO A 50 17.43 -14.46 8.02
N GLU A 51 18.57 -15.07 8.35
CA GLU A 51 19.73 -15.18 7.47
C GLU A 51 19.37 -15.82 6.10
N ALA A 52 18.47 -16.81 6.09
CA ALA A 52 18.02 -17.46 4.87
C ALA A 52 17.24 -16.53 3.92
N LEU A 53 16.74 -15.40 4.41
CA LEU A 53 15.99 -14.38 3.68
C LEU A 53 16.66 -13.00 3.87
N ALA A 54 17.96 -12.93 3.58
CA ALA A 54 18.76 -11.71 3.76
C ALA A 54 18.43 -10.60 2.77
N ASP A 55 17.71 -10.90 1.68
CA ASP A 55 17.26 -9.93 0.68
C ASP A 55 16.14 -9.02 1.21
N ILE A 56 15.62 -8.14 0.36
CA ILE A 56 14.62 -7.11 0.69
C ILE A 56 13.34 -7.73 1.26
N HIS A 57 12.92 -7.29 2.44
CA HIS A 57 11.57 -7.50 2.96
C HIS A 57 10.57 -6.65 2.17
N THR A 58 9.38 -7.19 1.94
CA THR A 58 8.37 -6.57 1.10
C THR A 58 7.03 -6.44 1.83
N ASP A 59 5.92 -6.82 1.20
CA ASP A 59 4.59 -6.61 1.74
C ASP A 59 4.19 -7.63 2.81
N MET A 60 3.09 -7.36 3.50
CA MET A 60 2.65 -8.13 4.66
C MET A 60 1.16 -8.47 4.59
N ALA A 61 0.83 -9.68 5.06
CA ALA A 61 -0.54 -10.07 5.39
C ALA A 61 -0.65 -10.54 6.84
N PHE A 62 -1.84 -10.47 7.42
CA PHE A 62 -2.07 -10.84 8.82
C PHE A 62 -3.29 -11.74 8.95
N GLN A 63 -3.20 -12.76 9.80
CA GLN A 63 -4.35 -13.56 10.19
C GLN A 63 -4.19 -14.13 11.61
N GLY A 64 -5.18 -13.85 12.46
CA GLY A 64 -5.13 -14.26 13.87
C GLY A 64 -3.93 -13.67 14.59
N ASP A 65 -3.09 -14.54 15.13
CA ASP A 65 -1.89 -14.17 15.89
C ASP A 65 -0.61 -14.18 15.02
N TYR A 66 -0.74 -14.15 13.68
CA TYR A 66 0.40 -14.29 12.77
C TYR A 66 0.50 -13.15 11.75
N ALA A 67 1.74 -12.74 11.47
CA ALA A 67 2.10 -11.90 10.31
C ALA A 67 2.88 -12.74 9.30
N TYR A 68 2.57 -12.55 8.03
CA TYR A 68 3.24 -13.16 6.87
C TYR A 68 3.95 -12.03 6.15
N VAL A 69 5.26 -12.11 6.02
CA VAL A 69 6.09 -11.04 5.46
C VAL A 69 6.81 -11.57 4.24
N GLY A 70 6.55 -10.95 3.09
CA GLY A 70 7.21 -11.26 1.83
C GLY A 70 8.69 -10.86 1.84
N ASN A 71 9.45 -11.49 0.95
CA ASN A 71 10.87 -11.23 0.75
C ASN A 71 11.24 -11.68 -0.66
N TYR A 72 12.22 -11.04 -1.30
CA TYR A 72 12.67 -11.41 -2.64
C TYR A 72 13.12 -12.89 -2.76
N TYR A 73 13.53 -13.49 -1.63
CA TYR A 73 13.91 -14.91 -1.57
C TYR A 73 12.84 -15.82 -1.00
N GLY A 74 11.62 -15.30 -0.73
CA GLY A 74 10.52 -16.10 -0.21
C GLY A 74 9.66 -15.35 0.80
N PHE A 75 9.39 -15.95 1.96
CA PHE A 75 8.59 -15.29 3.00
C PHE A 75 8.90 -15.81 4.41
N SER A 76 8.52 -15.00 5.40
CA SER A 76 8.59 -15.33 6.82
C SER A 76 7.21 -15.33 7.47
N ILE A 77 7.02 -16.19 8.49
CA ILE A 77 5.86 -16.18 9.37
C ILE A 77 6.31 -15.81 10.78
N TYR A 78 5.67 -14.78 11.36
CA TYR A 78 5.96 -14.31 12.72
C TYR A 78 4.77 -14.54 13.63
N ASP A 79 5.02 -14.98 14.88
CA ASP A 79 4.06 -14.95 15.97
C ASP A 79 4.00 -13.53 16.55
N ILE A 80 2.84 -12.89 16.40
CA ILE A 80 2.55 -11.54 16.87
C ILE A 80 1.54 -11.51 18.02
N LYS A 81 1.18 -12.66 18.59
CA LYS A 81 0.25 -12.78 19.72
C LYS A 81 0.63 -11.88 20.90
N ARG A 82 1.92 -11.70 21.09
CA ARG A 82 2.49 -10.78 22.08
C ARG A 82 3.40 -9.78 21.36
N PRO A 83 2.88 -8.66 20.85
CA PRO A 83 3.61 -7.75 19.97
C PRO A 83 4.97 -7.28 20.52
N LYS A 84 5.11 -7.15 21.84
CA LYS A 84 6.39 -6.85 22.50
C LYS A 84 7.40 -8.01 22.48
N ARG A 85 6.97 -9.19 22.05
CA ARG A 85 7.76 -10.43 21.96
C ARG A 85 7.47 -11.12 20.63
N THR A 86 7.26 -10.33 19.59
CA THR A 86 7.15 -10.84 18.21
C THR A 86 8.37 -11.72 17.92
N SER A 87 8.15 -12.88 17.34
CA SER A 87 9.21 -13.84 17.06
C SER A 87 8.97 -14.59 15.75
N LEU A 88 10.05 -14.93 15.07
CA LEU A 88 10.01 -15.78 13.87
C LEU A 88 9.48 -17.17 14.22
N VAL A 89 8.52 -17.67 13.44
CA VAL A 89 8.01 -19.05 13.52
C VAL A 89 8.67 -19.91 12.45
N SER A 90 8.70 -19.43 11.21
CA SER A 90 9.31 -20.14 10.09
C SER A 90 9.70 -19.16 8.97
N SER A 91 10.63 -19.60 8.13
CA SER A 91 10.96 -18.95 6.86
C SER A 91 10.97 -19.99 5.75
N VAL A 92 10.47 -19.58 4.58
CA VAL A 92 10.41 -20.42 3.39
C VAL A 92 11.24 -19.75 2.29
N VAL A 93 12.31 -20.41 1.87
CA VAL A 93 13.09 -19.97 0.71
C VAL A 93 12.38 -20.42 -0.55
N CYS A 94 11.88 -19.46 -1.33
CA CYS A 94 11.14 -19.69 -2.56
C CYS A 94 11.19 -18.42 -3.43
N PRO A 95 12.34 -18.13 -4.07
CA PRO A 95 12.59 -16.85 -4.74
C PRO A 95 11.60 -16.60 -5.87
N GLY A 96 11.14 -15.35 -6.01
CA GLY A 96 10.11 -14.99 -6.99
C GLY A 96 9.99 -13.50 -7.29
N GLY A 97 10.88 -12.66 -6.77
CA GLY A 97 10.76 -11.21 -6.83
C GLY A 97 10.11 -10.65 -5.58
N GLN A 98 9.22 -9.66 -5.70
CA GLN A 98 8.71 -8.91 -4.56
C GLN A 98 7.84 -9.73 -3.59
N MET A 99 7.26 -10.83 -4.04
CA MET A 99 6.50 -11.76 -3.19
C MET A 99 5.41 -11.06 -2.38
N ASP A 100 4.57 -10.25 -3.04
CA ASP A 100 3.37 -9.68 -2.39
C ASP A 100 2.50 -10.81 -1.81
N MET A 101 2.09 -10.65 -0.55
CA MET A 101 1.48 -11.71 0.24
C MET A 101 0.01 -11.45 0.55
N SER A 102 -0.83 -12.48 0.36
CA SER A 102 -2.21 -12.47 0.84
C SER A 102 -2.57 -13.78 1.52
N VAL A 103 -3.40 -13.73 2.56
CA VAL A 103 -3.81 -14.91 3.34
C VAL A 103 -5.32 -15.07 3.40
N TYR A 104 -5.82 -16.29 3.18
CA TYR A 104 -7.23 -16.63 3.34
C TYR A 104 -7.40 -18.04 3.91
N GLY A 105 -7.90 -18.14 5.13
CA GLY A 105 -8.01 -19.42 5.83
C GLY A 105 -6.63 -20.05 6.04
N ASN A 106 -6.44 -21.26 5.51
CA ASN A 106 -5.15 -21.95 5.57
C ASN A 106 -4.29 -21.74 4.31
N LEU A 107 -4.71 -20.87 3.40
CA LEU A 107 -3.99 -20.61 2.16
C LEU A 107 -3.23 -19.29 2.24
N LEU A 108 -1.99 -19.32 1.80
CA LEU A 108 -1.14 -18.16 1.60
C LEU A 108 -0.81 -18.07 0.11
N PHE A 109 -0.97 -16.88 -0.45
CA PHE A 109 -0.70 -16.58 -1.85
C PHE A 109 0.51 -15.65 -1.93
N GLY A 110 1.47 -16.00 -2.76
CA GLY A 110 2.65 -15.19 -3.01
C GLY A 110 2.78 -14.84 -4.49
N SER A 111 2.94 -13.58 -4.79
CA SER A 111 3.15 -13.04 -6.13
C SER A 111 4.57 -13.32 -6.63
N VAL A 112 4.71 -13.66 -7.89
CA VAL A 112 6.00 -13.84 -8.56
C VAL A 112 6.04 -12.91 -9.78
N ASP A 113 6.87 -11.87 -9.68
CA ASP A 113 7.08 -10.82 -10.69
C ASP A 113 8.52 -10.75 -11.20
N SER A 114 9.34 -11.72 -10.83
CA SER A 114 10.70 -11.91 -11.36
C SER A 114 10.77 -13.25 -12.08
N SER A 115 11.01 -13.18 -13.39
CA SER A 115 10.95 -14.34 -14.28
C SER A 115 11.90 -15.48 -13.88
N ARG A 116 11.36 -16.69 -13.81
CA ARG A 116 11.99 -17.90 -13.28
C ARG A 116 12.11 -18.99 -14.33
N SER A 117 13.04 -19.95 -14.13
CA SER A 117 13.20 -21.12 -14.98
C SER A 117 12.02 -22.10 -14.95
N ASP A 118 11.29 -22.11 -13.84
CA ASP A 118 10.13 -22.96 -13.58
C ASP A 118 9.35 -22.46 -12.35
N ASP A 119 8.23 -23.09 -12.03
CA ASP A 119 7.35 -22.72 -10.93
C ASP A 119 7.82 -23.14 -9.54
N SER A 120 8.88 -23.97 -9.44
CA SER A 120 9.36 -24.51 -8.17
C SER A 120 10.07 -23.48 -7.29
N CYS A 121 10.18 -23.78 -5.99
CA CYS A 121 10.97 -22.97 -5.07
C CYS A 121 12.50 -23.10 -5.29
N ASN A 122 12.95 -24.05 -6.12
CA ASN A 122 14.35 -24.24 -6.49
C ASN A 122 14.69 -23.57 -7.84
N SER A 123 13.73 -22.88 -8.45
CA SER A 123 13.91 -22.21 -9.74
C SER A 123 15.00 -21.15 -9.70
N THR A 124 15.63 -20.92 -10.83
CA THR A 124 16.65 -19.88 -11.02
C THR A 124 16.07 -18.71 -11.82
N SER A 125 16.73 -17.56 -11.78
CA SER A 125 16.35 -16.43 -12.64
C SER A 125 16.50 -16.80 -14.10
N GLN A 126 15.51 -16.46 -14.92
CA GLN A 126 15.49 -16.69 -16.37
C GLN A 126 14.89 -15.46 -17.06
N PRO A 127 15.43 -14.98 -18.18
CA PRO A 127 14.84 -13.83 -18.88
C PRO A 127 13.40 -14.10 -19.31
N ALA A 128 12.51 -13.13 -19.15
CA ALA A 128 11.10 -13.20 -19.58
C ALA A 128 10.93 -13.30 -21.11
N SER A 129 12.01 -13.10 -21.89
CA SER A 129 12.04 -13.33 -23.34
C SER A 129 12.17 -14.83 -23.72
N VAL A 130 12.45 -15.71 -22.76
CA VAL A 130 12.47 -17.16 -22.95
C VAL A 130 11.06 -17.69 -22.75
N LYS A 131 10.53 -18.45 -23.73
CA LYS A 131 9.13 -18.93 -23.71
C LYS A 131 8.82 -19.86 -22.52
N GLU A 132 9.78 -20.61 -22.07
CA GLU A 132 9.66 -21.55 -20.95
C GLU A 132 9.84 -20.87 -19.58
N SER A 133 10.07 -19.55 -19.55
CA SER A 133 10.12 -18.82 -18.29
C SER A 133 8.75 -18.78 -17.64
N TRP A 134 8.74 -18.66 -16.32
CA TRP A 134 7.53 -18.73 -15.51
C TRP A 134 7.44 -17.56 -14.52
N GLU A 135 6.22 -16.96 -14.42
CA GLU A 135 5.80 -15.96 -13.46
C GLU A 135 4.32 -16.15 -13.12
N GLY A 136 3.88 -15.75 -11.93
CA GLY A 136 2.45 -15.89 -11.56
C GLY A 136 2.23 -15.93 -10.05
N ILE A 137 1.31 -16.78 -9.61
CA ILE A 137 0.96 -16.97 -8.20
C ILE A 137 1.42 -18.33 -7.69
N ARG A 138 2.08 -18.35 -6.53
CA ARG A 138 2.33 -19.57 -5.74
C ARG A 138 1.36 -19.66 -4.58
N ILE A 139 0.83 -20.86 -4.32
CA ILE A 139 -0.14 -21.14 -3.27
C ILE A 139 0.49 -22.10 -2.27
N PHE A 140 0.45 -21.70 -0.99
CA PHE A 140 0.97 -22.51 0.10
C PHE A 140 -0.15 -22.87 1.09
N ASP A 141 -0.12 -24.08 1.62
CA ASP A 141 -0.87 -24.46 2.82
C ASP A 141 -0.06 -24.05 4.06
N VAL A 142 -0.63 -23.14 4.83
CA VAL A 142 -0.08 -22.62 6.07
C VAL A 142 -0.90 -23.03 7.30
N SER A 143 -1.61 -24.17 7.25
CA SER A 143 -2.32 -24.75 8.39
C SER A 143 -1.36 -25.01 9.54
N ASP A 144 -0.18 -25.57 9.27
CA ASP A 144 0.96 -25.62 10.17
C ASP A 144 1.91 -24.44 9.86
N LYS A 145 1.91 -23.42 10.74
CA LYS A 145 2.74 -22.21 10.58
C LYS A 145 4.24 -22.48 10.67
N ALA A 146 4.63 -23.58 11.34
CA ALA A 146 6.04 -23.98 11.46
C ALA A 146 6.54 -24.72 10.21
N ASN A 147 5.63 -25.33 9.44
CA ASN A 147 5.97 -26.14 8.27
C ASN A 147 5.02 -25.83 7.08
N PRO A 148 5.10 -24.62 6.49
CA PRO A 148 4.34 -24.27 5.29
C PRO A 148 4.61 -25.24 4.14
N LYS A 149 3.56 -25.56 3.36
CA LYS A 149 3.68 -26.49 2.23
C LYS A 149 3.30 -25.80 0.93
N TYR A 150 4.19 -25.80 -0.03
CA TYR A 150 3.88 -25.40 -1.39
C TYR A 150 2.94 -26.44 -2.02
N ILE A 151 1.79 -26.00 -2.56
CA ILE A 151 0.74 -26.93 -3.05
C ILE A 151 0.37 -26.69 -4.51
N LYS A 152 0.53 -25.47 -5.04
CA LYS A 152 0.11 -25.16 -6.41
C LYS A 152 0.77 -23.87 -6.89
N SER A 153 0.98 -23.77 -8.21
CA SER A 153 1.26 -22.55 -8.95
C SER A 153 0.22 -22.28 -10.01
N VAL A 154 0.06 -21.04 -10.39
CA VAL A 154 -0.77 -20.60 -11.52
C VAL A 154 -0.01 -19.51 -12.27
N GLU A 155 0.37 -19.82 -13.52
CA GLU A 155 1.00 -18.84 -14.41
C GLU A 155 0.00 -17.79 -14.86
N THR A 156 0.46 -16.54 -15.00
CA THR A 156 -0.38 -15.42 -15.42
C THR A 156 0.34 -14.53 -16.42
N ASN A 157 -0.41 -13.80 -17.24
CA ASN A 157 0.16 -12.88 -18.22
C ASN A 157 0.95 -11.76 -17.50
N CYS A 158 2.20 -11.55 -17.89
CA CYS A 158 3.13 -10.62 -17.25
C CYS A 158 3.38 -10.92 -15.76
N GLY A 159 3.24 -12.17 -15.32
CA GLY A 159 3.44 -12.57 -13.95
C GLY A 159 2.42 -11.99 -12.97
N SER A 160 2.85 -11.79 -11.72
CA SER A 160 2.03 -11.19 -10.67
C SER A 160 2.86 -10.23 -9.85
N HIS A 161 2.61 -8.93 -9.99
CA HIS A 161 3.25 -7.92 -9.15
C HIS A 161 2.56 -7.87 -7.79
N THR A 162 1.23 -7.68 -7.78
CA THR A 162 0.41 -7.78 -6.58
C THR A 162 -0.77 -8.71 -6.78
N ASN A 163 -1.37 -9.16 -5.69
CA ASN A 163 -2.50 -10.06 -5.71
C ASN A 163 -3.61 -9.61 -4.77
N THR A 164 -4.84 -9.52 -5.29
CA THR A 164 -6.01 -9.02 -4.56
C THR A 164 -7.03 -10.12 -4.37
N LEU A 165 -7.35 -10.45 -3.13
CA LEU A 165 -8.34 -11.48 -2.84
C LEU A 165 -9.76 -10.94 -2.91
N VAL A 166 -10.63 -11.64 -3.64
CA VAL A 166 -12.07 -11.37 -3.72
C VAL A 166 -12.82 -12.65 -3.35
N PRO A 167 -13.10 -12.89 -2.07
CA PRO A 167 -13.88 -14.06 -1.64
C PRO A 167 -15.30 -14.00 -2.18
N ASP A 168 -15.83 -15.13 -2.66
CA ASP A 168 -17.24 -15.19 -3.05
C ASP A 168 -18.17 -15.12 -1.82
N ARG A 169 -19.44 -14.74 -2.06
CA ARG A 169 -20.44 -14.59 -0.99
C ARG A 169 -20.74 -15.91 -0.27
N LYS A 170 -20.57 -17.06 -0.95
CA LYS A 170 -20.81 -18.38 -0.39
C LYS A 170 -19.57 -18.92 0.35
N ARG A 171 -18.42 -18.25 0.20
CA ARG A 171 -17.13 -18.71 0.73
C ARG A 171 -16.77 -20.13 0.25
N GLU A 172 -17.11 -20.45 -0.99
CA GLU A 172 -16.72 -21.70 -1.65
C GLU A 172 -15.44 -21.50 -2.46
N ASN A 173 -15.23 -20.28 -2.95
CA ASN A 173 -14.05 -19.89 -3.72
C ASN A 173 -13.46 -18.58 -3.22
N VAL A 174 -12.17 -18.39 -3.44
CA VAL A 174 -11.55 -17.07 -3.45
C VAL A 174 -11.08 -16.79 -4.87
N TYR A 175 -11.41 -15.62 -5.39
CA TYR A 175 -10.87 -15.13 -6.65
C TYR A 175 -9.65 -14.28 -6.34
N ILE A 176 -8.64 -14.35 -7.20
CA ILE A 176 -7.43 -13.51 -7.11
C ILE A 176 -7.41 -12.64 -8.35
N TYR A 177 -7.49 -11.33 -8.16
CA TYR A 177 -7.19 -10.37 -9.21
C TYR A 177 -5.68 -10.16 -9.20
N VAL A 178 -5.03 -10.56 -10.27
CA VAL A 178 -3.60 -10.46 -10.43
C VAL A 178 -3.29 -9.19 -11.18
N SER A 179 -2.60 -8.28 -10.52
CA SER A 179 -2.06 -7.07 -11.11
C SER A 179 -0.67 -7.32 -11.65
N SER A 180 -0.43 -6.85 -12.87
CA SER A 180 0.86 -6.95 -13.56
C SER A 180 0.96 -5.87 -14.63
N TYR A 181 2.18 -5.52 -15.03
CA TYR A 181 2.46 -4.43 -15.95
C TYR A 181 3.82 -4.63 -16.66
N ASN A 182 4.30 -3.61 -17.37
CA ASN A 182 5.57 -3.63 -18.12
C ASN A 182 5.61 -4.64 -19.29
N PRO A 183 4.56 -4.69 -20.14
CA PRO A 183 4.59 -5.56 -21.30
C PRO A 183 5.72 -5.18 -22.25
N ASN A 184 6.28 -6.20 -22.93
CA ASN A 184 7.33 -6.02 -23.91
C ASN A 184 7.11 -6.93 -25.11
N ALA A 185 7.26 -6.40 -26.32
CA ALA A 185 7.06 -7.16 -27.55
C ALA A 185 8.00 -8.37 -27.71
N THR A 186 9.09 -8.43 -26.94
CA THR A 186 10.02 -9.56 -26.90
C THR A 186 9.66 -10.62 -25.86
N PHE A 187 8.63 -10.38 -25.00
CA PHE A 187 8.22 -11.31 -23.96
C PHE A 187 7.03 -12.14 -24.43
N PRO A 188 7.17 -13.45 -24.67
CA PRO A 188 6.11 -14.29 -25.23
C PRO A 188 4.80 -14.25 -24.45
N ASP A 189 4.89 -14.16 -23.11
CA ASP A 189 3.74 -14.23 -22.20
C ASP A 189 3.38 -12.87 -21.59
N CYS A 190 3.98 -11.76 -22.08
CA CYS A 190 3.73 -10.42 -21.62
C CYS A 190 3.78 -9.39 -22.76
N GLN A 191 2.80 -9.49 -23.67
CA GLN A 191 2.74 -8.67 -24.88
C GLN A 191 1.96 -7.35 -24.66
N PRO A 192 2.39 -6.21 -25.26
CA PRO A 192 1.58 -5.01 -25.33
C PRO A 192 0.26 -5.26 -26.11
N PRO A 193 -0.85 -4.55 -25.77
CA PRO A 193 -0.93 -3.43 -24.82
C PRO A 193 -1.08 -3.82 -23.36
N HIS A 194 -1.35 -5.07 -23.00
CA HIS A 194 -1.57 -5.58 -21.65
C HIS A 194 -2.50 -4.67 -20.79
N ASP A 195 -3.68 -4.36 -21.29
CA ASP A 195 -4.70 -3.51 -20.63
C ASP A 195 -5.65 -4.35 -19.77
N LEU A 196 -5.17 -5.43 -19.19
CA LEU A 196 -5.96 -6.48 -18.55
C LEU A 196 -5.40 -6.87 -17.16
N ILE A 197 -6.21 -7.63 -16.44
CA ILE A 197 -5.79 -8.42 -15.28
C ILE A 197 -6.05 -9.90 -15.52
N SER A 198 -5.34 -10.78 -14.82
CA SER A 198 -5.70 -12.20 -14.75
C SER A 198 -6.57 -12.46 -13.53
N ILE A 199 -7.66 -13.21 -13.72
CA ILE A 199 -8.53 -13.64 -12.61
C ILE A 199 -8.32 -15.14 -12.39
N ILE A 200 -7.77 -15.49 -11.22
CA ILE A 200 -7.61 -16.88 -10.79
C ILE A 200 -8.79 -17.24 -9.89
N LYS A 201 -9.42 -18.37 -10.14
CA LYS A 201 -10.40 -18.99 -9.25
C LYS A 201 -9.74 -20.09 -8.43
N VAL A 202 -9.80 -19.97 -7.11
CA VAL A 202 -9.28 -20.96 -6.16
C VAL A 202 -10.43 -21.60 -5.41
N PRO A 203 -10.82 -22.84 -5.72
CA PRO A 203 -11.82 -23.57 -4.94
C PRO A 203 -11.28 -23.90 -3.55
N LEU A 204 -11.96 -23.47 -2.49
CA LEU A 204 -11.45 -23.64 -1.12
C LEU A 204 -11.45 -25.08 -0.62
N ARG A 205 -12.26 -25.98 -1.24
CA ARG A 205 -12.27 -27.42 -0.93
C ARG A 205 -11.13 -28.18 -1.62
N ASP A 206 -10.66 -27.66 -2.75
CA ASP A 206 -9.54 -28.23 -3.50
C ASP A 206 -8.71 -27.10 -4.15
N PRO A 207 -7.80 -26.47 -3.39
CA PRO A 207 -6.97 -25.39 -3.90
C PRO A 207 -6.04 -25.81 -5.05
N THR A 208 -5.79 -27.11 -5.24
CA THR A 208 -4.95 -27.61 -6.33
C THR A 208 -5.63 -27.46 -7.70
N ALA A 209 -6.96 -27.26 -7.71
CA ALA A 209 -7.74 -26.93 -8.90
C ALA A 209 -7.71 -25.44 -9.29
N ALA A 210 -6.88 -24.63 -8.61
CA ALA A 210 -6.72 -23.21 -8.95
C ALA A 210 -6.30 -23.02 -10.40
N THR A 211 -6.96 -22.09 -11.11
CA THR A 211 -6.70 -21.80 -12.53
C THR A 211 -7.14 -20.40 -12.90
N VAL A 212 -6.51 -19.82 -13.94
CA VAL A 212 -7.01 -18.59 -14.58
C VAL A 212 -8.34 -18.88 -15.27
N ILE A 213 -9.36 -18.12 -14.99
CA ILE A 213 -10.71 -18.27 -15.58
C ILE A 213 -11.09 -17.13 -16.52
N ALA A 214 -10.45 -15.96 -16.38
CA ALA A 214 -10.72 -14.80 -17.21
C ALA A 214 -9.53 -13.83 -17.22
N THR A 215 -9.43 -13.05 -18.29
CA THR A 215 -8.46 -11.97 -18.46
C THR A 215 -9.19 -10.71 -18.97
N PRO A 216 -10.05 -10.07 -18.12
CA PRO A 216 -10.84 -8.92 -18.57
C PRO A 216 -9.94 -7.75 -18.92
N ASN A 217 -10.19 -7.14 -20.10
CA ASN A 217 -9.60 -5.87 -20.48
C ASN A 217 -10.29 -4.76 -19.69
N LEU A 218 -9.51 -3.98 -18.93
CA LEU A 218 -10.01 -2.86 -18.11
C LEU A 218 -10.01 -1.53 -18.88
N PHE A 219 -9.30 -1.45 -20.00
CA PHE A 219 -9.14 -0.24 -20.82
C PHE A 219 -9.41 -0.52 -22.30
N PRO A 220 -10.67 -0.89 -22.68
CA PRO A 220 -10.98 -1.31 -24.04
C PRO A 220 -10.78 -0.18 -25.09
N ASP A 221 -10.82 1.07 -24.67
CA ASP A 221 -10.56 2.24 -25.51
C ASP A 221 -9.12 2.77 -25.39
N GLY A 222 -8.23 1.98 -24.74
CA GLY A 222 -6.89 2.39 -24.31
C GLY A 222 -6.90 3.26 -23.06
N GLY A 223 -5.81 3.21 -22.28
CA GLY A 223 -5.58 4.06 -21.12
C GLY A 223 -4.78 5.32 -21.48
N TYR A 224 -4.17 5.94 -20.48
CA TYR A 224 -3.26 7.05 -20.70
C TYR A 224 -1.99 6.61 -21.45
N GLY A 225 -1.64 7.36 -22.49
CA GLY A 225 -0.45 7.04 -23.31
C GLY A 225 0.90 7.38 -22.65
N GLY A 226 0.88 8.00 -21.48
CA GLY A 226 2.08 8.44 -20.77
C GLY A 226 2.76 9.65 -21.39
N VAL A 227 3.83 10.12 -20.75
CA VAL A 227 4.72 11.18 -21.25
C VAL A 227 6.17 10.72 -21.12
N GLN A 228 6.85 10.60 -22.25
CA GLN A 228 8.24 10.16 -22.32
C GLN A 228 9.19 11.34 -22.09
N LEU A 229 9.38 11.71 -20.85
CA LEU A 229 10.34 12.71 -20.39
C LEU A 229 11.29 12.12 -19.35
N PRO A 230 12.49 12.70 -19.17
CA PRO A 230 13.35 12.32 -18.06
C PRO A 230 12.67 12.57 -16.70
N TYR A 231 13.07 11.79 -15.67
CA TYR A 231 12.69 12.07 -14.30
C TYR A 231 13.05 13.54 -13.93
N PRO A 232 12.18 14.27 -13.22
CA PRO A 232 10.92 13.83 -12.61
C PRO A 232 9.66 14.04 -13.49
N ASP A 233 9.78 14.44 -14.73
CA ASP A 233 8.65 14.94 -15.56
C ASP A 233 7.99 13.85 -16.41
N GLY A 234 8.59 12.67 -16.52
CA GLY A 234 7.99 11.52 -17.17
C GLY A 234 6.73 11.05 -16.46
N LYS A 235 5.79 10.48 -17.21
CA LYS A 235 4.55 9.88 -16.70
C LYS A 235 4.35 8.52 -17.34
N SER A 236 4.00 7.53 -16.52
CA SER A 236 3.76 6.17 -16.98
C SER A 236 2.52 6.09 -17.85
N ALA A 237 2.60 5.26 -18.89
CA ALA A 237 1.42 4.86 -19.63
C ALA A 237 0.62 3.83 -18.82
N THR A 238 -0.69 3.76 -19.04
CA THR A 238 -1.53 2.68 -18.53
C THR A 238 -1.26 1.40 -19.32
N THR A 239 -0.75 0.38 -18.65
CA THR A 239 -0.44 -0.95 -19.24
C THR A 239 -0.80 -2.08 -18.26
N GLY A 240 -2.06 -2.13 -17.84
CA GLY A 240 -2.55 -2.94 -16.71
C GLY A 240 -2.66 -2.11 -15.44
N CYS A 241 -2.62 -2.76 -14.28
CA CYS A 241 -2.64 -2.07 -13.00
C CYS A 241 -1.43 -2.50 -12.15
N HIS A 242 -0.93 -1.57 -11.34
CA HIS A 242 0.07 -1.88 -10.33
C HIS A 242 -0.60 -2.56 -9.13
N ASP A 243 -1.58 -1.87 -8.49
CA ASP A 243 -2.39 -2.44 -7.43
C ASP A 243 -3.88 -2.30 -7.72
N ILE A 244 -4.65 -3.29 -7.28
CA ILE A 244 -6.10 -3.19 -7.14
C ILE A 244 -6.45 -3.46 -5.68
N THR A 245 -7.18 -2.55 -5.05
CA THR A 245 -7.73 -2.78 -3.71
C THR A 245 -9.21 -3.08 -3.82
N ALA A 246 -9.59 -4.32 -3.48
CA ALA A 246 -10.97 -4.75 -3.44
C ALA A 246 -11.62 -4.43 -2.09
N TYR A 247 -12.91 -4.09 -2.12
CA TYR A 247 -13.77 -3.99 -0.95
C TYR A 247 -14.99 -4.90 -1.17
N PRO A 248 -14.84 -6.23 -0.99
CA PRO A 248 -15.85 -7.21 -1.41
C PRO A 248 -17.21 -7.03 -0.76
N GLU A 249 -17.25 -6.62 0.52
CA GLU A 249 -18.50 -6.39 1.26
C GLU A 249 -19.33 -5.26 0.65
N LYS A 250 -18.69 -4.30 0.00
CA LYS A 250 -19.33 -3.18 -0.71
C LYS A 250 -19.49 -3.44 -2.21
N GLY A 251 -18.89 -4.50 -2.72
CA GLY A 251 -18.94 -4.86 -4.13
C GLY A 251 -18.18 -3.91 -5.05
N ILE A 252 -17.19 -3.20 -4.53
CA ILE A 252 -16.36 -2.23 -5.27
C ILE A 252 -14.89 -2.57 -5.17
N ALA A 253 -14.10 -2.08 -6.13
CA ALA A 253 -12.65 -2.03 -6.03
C ALA A 253 -12.12 -0.72 -6.63
N ALA A 254 -10.89 -0.37 -6.28
CA ALA A 254 -10.16 0.74 -6.88
C ALA A 254 -8.83 0.21 -7.44
N GLY A 255 -8.53 0.54 -8.67
CA GLY A 255 -7.27 0.19 -9.33
C GLY A 255 -6.39 1.43 -9.54
N ALA A 256 -5.12 1.31 -9.19
CA ALA A 256 -4.07 2.25 -9.53
C ALA A 256 -3.26 1.65 -10.68
N CYS A 257 -3.45 2.18 -11.89
CA CYS A 257 -3.07 1.52 -13.13
C CYS A 257 -2.01 2.33 -13.89
N MET A 258 -0.95 2.69 -13.21
CA MET A 258 0.21 3.50 -13.64
C MET A 258 -0.17 4.88 -14.20
N GLY A 259 -0.94 4.96 -15.28
CA GLY A 259 -1.37 6.21 -15.90
C GLY A 259 -2.74 6.71 -15.44
N ASP A 260 -3.58 5.82 -14.94
CA ASP A 260 -4.97 6.09 -14.55
C ASP A 260 -5.32 5.47 -13.20
N GLY A 261 -6.23 6.12 -12.47
CA GLY A 261 -6.96 5.55 -11.35
C GLY A 261 -8.38 5.13 -11.78
N ILE A 262 -8.87 3.98 -11.33
CA ILE A 262 -10.19 3.47 -11.70
C ILE A 262 -11.01 3.00 -10.50
N LEU A 263 -12.34 3.05 -10.64
CA LEU A 263 -13.28 2.31 -9.80
C LEU A 263 -13.87 1.14 -10.56
N LEU A 264 -14.09 0.04 -9.87
CA LEU A 264 -14.63 -1.21 -10.40
C LEU A 264 -15.87 -1.64 -9.62
N ASP A 265 -16.88 -2.13 -10.32
CA ASP A 265 -17.94 -2.98 -9.77
C ASP A 265 -17.46 -4.43 -9.78
N ILE A 266 -17.34 -5.03 -8.59
CA ILE A 266 -16.86 -6.40 -8.39
C ILE A 266 -17.93 -7.30 -7.78
N ARG A 267 -19.21 -6.93 -7.84
CA ARG A 267 -20.33 -7.75 -7.33
C ARG A 267 -20.39 -9.12 -8.02
N ASN A 268 -19.95 -9.20 -9.27
CA ASN A 268 -19.60 -10.45 -9.93
C ASN A 268 -18.06 -10.51 -10.03
N PRO A 269 -17.37 -11.28 -9.18
CA PRO A 269 -15.92 -11.32 -9.17
C PRO A 269 -15.28 -11.93 -10.42
N GLU A 270 -16.04 -12.69 -11.22
CA GLU A 270 -15.56 -13.25 -12.49
C GLU A 270 -15.62 -12.22 -13.66
N GLN A 271 -16.33 -11.11 -13.48
CA GLN A 271 -16.57 -10.09 -14.50
C GLN A 271 -16.56 -8.68 -13.89
N PRO A 272 -15.42 -8.20 -13.37
CA PRO A 272 -15.31 -6.84 -12.88
C PRO A 272 -15.57 -5.84 -14.01
N LYS A 273 -16.17 -4.69 -13.67
CA LYS A 273 -16.49 -3.64 -14.64
C LYS A 273 -15.96 -2.31 -14.16
N VAL A 274 -15.21 -1.60 -15.00
CA VAL A 274 -14.82 -0.22 -14.72
C VAL A 274 -16.06 0.66 -14.72
N THR A 275 -16.23 1.43 -13.65
CA THR A 275 -17.39 2.33 -13.44
C THR A 275 -17.00 3.80 -13.45
N ALA A 276 -15.76 4.13 -13.15
CA ALA A 276 -15.20 5.47 -13.26
C ALA A 276 -13.69 5.39 -13.50
N THR A 277 -13.17 6.41 -14.18
CA THR A 277 -11.73 6.60 -14.40
C THR A 277 -11.36 8.04 -14.04
N VAL A 278 -10.18 8.20 -13.43
CA VAL A 278 -9.60 9.51 -13.14
C VAL A 278 -8.15 9.53 -13.59
N ARG A 279 -7.70 10.70 -14.01
CA ARG A 279 -6.34 10.97 -14.46
C ARG A 279 -5.83 12.26 -13.84
N ASP A 280 -4.55 12.31 -13.50
CA ASP A 280 -3.85 13.52 -13.10
C ASP A 280 -2.63 13.72 -14.01
N GLU A 281 -2.82 14.53 -15.04
CA GLU A 281 -1.77 14.85 -16.01
C GLU A 281 -0.77 15.90 -15.47
N THR A 282 -1.04 16.50 -14.31
CA THR A 282 -0.20 17.54 -13.73
C THR A 282 0.84 16.97 -12.76
N ASN A 283 0.38 16.24 -11.75
CA ASN A 283 1.24 15.86 -10.62
C ASN A 283 1.61 14.38 -10.61
N PHE A 284 0.65 13.47 -10.82
CA PHE A 284 0.92 12.04 -10.76
C PHE A 284 1.77 11.56 -11.93
N ALA A 285 2.80 10.79 -11.60
CA ALA A 285 3.69 10.15 -12.55
C ALA A 285 3.43 8.64 -12.66
N PHE A 286 3.04 8.00 -11.55
CA PHE A 286 2.86 6.56 -11.47
C PHE A 286 1.78 6.22 -10.43
N TRP A 287 0.56 5.95 -10.87
CA TRP A 287 -0.53 5.48 -10.02
C TRP A 287 -0.21 4.09 -9.48
N HIS A 288 0.03 4.00 -8.18
CA HIS A 288 0.64 2.85 -7.54
C HIS A 288 -0.36 2.02 -6.74
N SER A 289 -0.97 2.58 -5.69
CA SER A 289 -1.89 1.86 -4.82
C SER A 289 -3.17 2.66 -4.52
N ALA A 290 -4.18 1.99 -3.97
CA ALA A 290 -5.44 2.58 -3.58
C ALA A 290 -5.87 2.10 -2.19
N THR A 291 -6.51 2.97 -1.40
CA THR A 291 -7.07 2.62 -0.08
C THR A 291 -8.39 3.34 0.12
N PHE A 292 -9.48 2.60 0.37
CA PHE A 292 -10.78 3.20 0.71
C PHE A 292 -10.82 3.62 2.18
N ASN A 293 -11.70 4.59 2.51
CA ASN A 293 -12.16 4.72 3.90
C ASN A 293 -13.15 3.59 4.25
N ASN A 294 -13.51 3.43 5.54
CA ASN A 294 -14.37 2.33 5.98
C ASN A 294 -15.76 2.36 5.35
N GLU A 295 -16.30 3.53 5.06
CA GLU A 295 -17.59 3.70 4.41
C GLU A 295 -17.55 3.40 2.91
N GLY A 296 -16.38 3.36 2.28
CA GLY A 296 -16.22 3.23 0.83
C GLY A 296 -16.71 4.46 0.07
N THR A 297 -16.64 5.62 0.71
CA THR A 297 -17.05 6.92 0.16
C THR A 297 -15.88 7.81 -0.21
N LYS A 298 -14.67 7.40 0.15
CA LYS A 298 -13.41 8.05 -0.20
C LYS A 298 -12.42 7.01 -0.68
N VAL A 299 -11.51 7.41 -1.53
CA VAL A 299 -10.33 6.62 -1.93
C VAL A 299 -9.10 7.51 -1.96
N ILE A 300 -8.01 6.97 -1.47
CA ILE A 300 -6.68 7.54 -1.55
C ILE A 300 -5.93 6.79 -2.64
N PHE A 301 -5.36 7.50 -3.62
CA PHE A 301 -4.39 6.94 -4.54
C PHE A 301 -3.00 7.44 -4.20
N THR A 302 -1.99 6.62 -4.38
CA THR A 302 -0.58 6.99 -4.21
C THR A 302 0.11 7.19 -5.55
N ASP A 303 0.98 8.21 -5.64
CA ASP A 303 1.90 8.43 -6.76
C ASP A 303 3.28 7.91 -6.36
N GLU A 304 3.72 6.82 -6.94
CA GLU A 304 5.07 6.31 -6.72
C GLU A 304 6.06 6.91 -7.74
N LEU A 305 6.16 8.22 -7.79
CA LEU A 305 7.09 8.94 -8.65
C LEU A 305 8.52 8.38 -8.51
N GLY A 306 9.05 7.83 -9.59
CA GLY A 306 10.40 7.27 -9.64
C GLY A 306 10.49 5.80 -9.18
N GLY A 307 9.32 5.11 -8.97
CA GLY A 307 9.27 3.67 -8.69
C GLY A 307 10.02 3.27 -7.42
N GLY A 308 9.83 4.02 -6.34
CA GLY A 308 10.44 3.72 -5.04
C GLY A 308 11.98 3.84 -4.96
N THR A 309 12.65 4.26 -6.04
CA THR A 309 14.11 4.30 -6.13
C THR A 309 14.68 5.71 -6.28
N ARG A 310 13.90 6.74 -5.91
CA ARG A 310 14.27 8.15 -6.08
C ARG A 310 14.02 8.97 -4.81
N ALA A 311 14.82 10.00 -4.62
CA ALA A 311 14.62 11.01 -3.58
C ALA A 311 13.54 12.00 -4.05
N THR A 312 12.28 11.77 -3.62
CA THR A 312 11.18 12.66 -4.00
C THR A 312 10.68 13.55 -2.84
N CYS A 313 11.00 13.21 -1.58
CA CYS A 313 10.56 13.99 -0.41
C CYS A 313 11.51 15.16 -0.13
N ASN A 314 11.60 16.08 -1.08
CA ASN A 314 12.43 17.27 -0.98
C ASN A 314 11.72 18.49 -1.60
N GLU A 315 12.29 19.67 -1.41
CA GLU A 315 11.73 20.95 -1.87
C GLU A 315 11.64 21.03 -3.41
N ALA A 316 12.60 20.45 -4.12
CA ALA A 316 12.67 20.54 -5.57
C ALA A 316 11.51 19.78 -6.26
N ILE A 317 11.08 18.64 -5.70
CA ILE A 317 9.93 17.88 -6.20
C ILE A 317 8.60 18.50 -5.72
N GLY A 318 8.60 19.13 -4.55
CA GLY A 318 7.45 19.81 -3.98
C GLY A 318 6.39 18.87 -3.35
N PRO A 319 5.27 19.45 -2.89
CA PRO A 319 4.31 18.74 -2.02
C PRO A 319 3.28 17.88 -2.76
N ASN A 320 3.12 18.02 -4.08
CA ASN A 320 2.01 17.39 -4.82
C ASN A 320 2.44 16.21 -5.70
N ARG A 321 3.74 15.96 -5.83
CA ARG A 321 4.32 14.90 -6.67
C ARG A 321 4.97 13.83 -5.78
N GLY A 322 4.82 12.56 -6.12
CA GLY A 322 5.20 11.46 -5.23
C GLY A 322 4.39 11.49 -3.93
N ALA A 323 3.12 11.79 -4.00
CA ALA A 323 2.21 12.13 -2.93
C ALA A 323 0.96 11.26 -2.94
N ASN A 324 0.15 11.33 -1.90
CA ASN A 324 -1.22 10.82 -1.91
C ASN A 324 -2.14 11.83 -2.58
N ALA A 325 -3.12 11.35 -3.36
CA ALA A 325 -4.27 12.12 -3.82
C ALA A 325 -5.55 11.56 -3.19
N TYR A 326 -6.34 12.44 -2.58
CA TYR A 326 -7.60 12.12 -1.95
C TYR A 326 -8.77 12.41 -2.89
N TYR A 327 -9.66 11.44 -3.01
CA TYR A 327 -10.88 11.57 -3.80
C TYR A 327 -12.10 11.18 -2.98
N ASP A 328 -13.16 11.98 -3.05
CA ASP A 328 -14.49 11.57 -2.59
C ASP A 328 -15.21 10.81 -3.71
N ILE A 329 -15.94 9.78 -3.35
CA ILE A 329 -16.79 9.01 -4.27
C ILE A 329 -18.22 9.55 -4.16
N VAL A 330 -18.61 10.37 -5.12
CA VAL A 330 -19.93 11.01 -5.15
C VAL A 330 -20.70 10.52 -6.36
N ASN A 331 -21.84 9.88 -6.14
CA ASN A 331 -22.67 9.28 -7.22
C ASN A 331 -21.87 8.35 -8.15
N GLY A 332 -20.93 7.59 -7.57
CA GLY A 332 -20.05 6.68 -8.32
C GLY A 332 -18.96 7.35 -9.14
N GLN A 333 -18.73 8.66 -8.97
CA GLN A 333 -17.67 9.42 -9.63
C GLN A 333 -16.59 9.83 -8.62
N LEU A 334 -15.34 9.85 -9.08
CA LEU A 334 -14.19 10.29 -8.31
C LEU A 334 -14.06 11.82 -8.38
N GLN A 335 -14.16 12.47 -7.23
CA GLN A 335 -13.99 13.92 -7.10
C GLN A 335 -12.71 14.22 -6.31
N PHE A 336 -11.72 14.79 -6.98
CA PHE A 336 -10.47 15.20 -6.36
C PHE A 336 -10.70 16.20 -5.22
N ARG A 337 -9.96 16.02 -4.11
CA ARG A 337 -10.04 16.86 -2.93
C ARG A 337 -8.73 17.57 -2.61
N SER A 338 -7.63 16.82 -2.46
CA SER A 338 -6.33 17.37 -2.08
C SER A 338 -5.20 16.39 -2.34
N TYR A 339 -3.98 16.90 -2.20
CA TYR A 339 -2.78 16.07 -2.05
C TYR A 339 -2.30 16.08 -0.59
N PHE A 340 -1.57 15.03 -0.23
CA PHE A 340 -0.80 14.99 1.00
C PHE A 340 0.55 14.32 0.74
N LYS A 341 1.60 14.93 1.27
CA LYS A 341 2.96 14.40 1.34
C LYS A 341 3.55 14.72 2.70
N ILE A 342 4.42 13.85 3.22
CA ILE A 342 5.13 14.14 4.46
C ILE A 342 5.92 15.46 4.29
N ALA A 343 5.85 16.33 5.32
CA ALA A 343 6.52 17.63 5.29
C ALA A 343 8.00 17.55 5.69
N ARG A 344 8.42 16.40 6.24
CA ARG A 344 9.83 16.16 6.59
C ARG A 344 10.60 15.90 5.30
N HIS A 345 11.56 16.76 5.00
CA HIS A 345 12.45 16.54 3.87
C HIS A 345 13.48 15.46 4.19
N GLN A 346 13.76 14.64 3.21
CA GLN A 346 14.77 13.59 3.25
C GLN A 346 15.99 14.03 2.44
N ALA A 347 17.15 13.40 2.68
CA ALA A 347 18.33 13.66 1.88
C ALA A 347 18.17 13.19 0.42
N ASP A 348 18.88 13.81 -0.50
CA ASP A 348 18.89 13.40 -1.91
C ASP A 348 19.52 11.99 -2.13
N THR A 349 20.03 11.39 -1.07
CA THR A 349 20.58 10.03 -1.04
C THR A 349 19.57 8.98 -0.55
N GLU A 350 18.37 9.41 -0.12
CA GLU A 350 17.32 8.55 0.44
C GLU A 350 16.16 8.41 -0.54
N ASN A 351 15.75 7.17 -0.84
CA ASN A 351 14.49 6.95 -1.56
C ASN A 351 13.31 7.30 -0.63
N CYS A 352 12.39 8.08 -1.13
CA CYS A 352 11.21 8.47 -0.38
C CYS A 352 10.08 8.85 -1.34
N VAL A 353 8.93 8.19 -1.20
CA VAL A 353 7.71 8.45 -1.97
C VAL A 353 6.52 7.79 -1.27
N ALA A 354 5.29 8.19 -1.58
CA ALA A 354 4.08 7.55 -1.07
C ALA A 354 4.02 6.07 -1.49
N HIS A 355 3.82 5.16 -0.52
CA HIS A 355 3.75 3.73 -0.76
C HIS A 355 2.57 3.08 -0.01
N ASN A 356 2.67 1.82 0.40
CA ASN A 356 1.56 1.04 0.92
C ASN A 356 1.19 1.38 2.38
N GLY A 357 -0.11 1.31 2.67
CA GLY A 357 -0.65 1.57 3.99
C GLY A 357 -2.01 0.93 4.23
N SER A 358 -2.53 1.07 5.45
CA SER A 358 -3.85 0.56 5.83
C SER A 358 -4.59 1.53 6.75
N LEU A 359 -5.91 1.35 6.86
CA LEU A 359 -6.70 2.09 7.83
C LEU A 359 -6.35 1.70 9.26
N ILE A 360 -6.39 2.69 10.16
CA ILE A 360 -6.52 2.49 11.59
C ILE A 360 -8.02 2.49 11.92
N PRO A 361 -8.61 1.41 12.43
CA PRO A 361 -10.07 1.25 12.55
C PRO A 361 -10.65 2.10 13.68
N VAL A 362 -10.98 3.34 13.36
CA VAL A 362 -11.55 4.32 14.30
C VAL A 362 -12.95 4.72 13.85
N LYS A 363 -13.92 4.57 14.72
CA LYS A 363 -15.29 5.02 14.46
C LYS A 363 -15.36 6.54 14.24
N GLY A 364 -15.96 6.94 13.12
CA GLY A 364 -16.24 8.34 12.79
C GLY A 364 -14.99 9.15 12.44
N ARG A 365 -13.88 8.47 12.14
CA ARG A 365 -12.66 9.07 11.62
C ARG A 365 -12.06 8.20 10.52
N ASP A 366 -11.50 8.85 9.54
CA ASP A 366 -10.72 8.23 8.49
C ASP A 366 -9.24 8.46 8.80
N ILE A 367 -8.56 7.44 9.32
CA ILE A 367 -7.14 7.52 9.67
C ILE A 367 -6.40 6.38 8.99
N MET A 368 -5.28 6.68 8.33
CA MET A 368 -4.42 5.74 7.64
C MET A 368 -3.02 5.76 8.24
N VAL A 369 -2.39 4.60 8.35
CA VAL A 369 -0.94 4.46 8.53
C VAL A 369 -0.34 4.05 7.19
N GLN A 370 0.83 4.59 6.84
CA GLN A 370 1.43 4.43 5.52
C GLN A 370 2.95 4.49 5.59
N ALA A 371 3.61 3.73 4.72
CA ALA A 371 5.04 3.75 4.49
C ALA A 371 5.43 4.80 3.44
N TRP A 372 6.65 5.35 3.59
CA TRP A 372 7.28 6.34 2.70
C TRP A 372 8.74 5.95 2.42
N TYR A 373 9.03 4.67 2.36
CA TYR A 373 10.41 4.15 2.26
C TYR A 373 11.32 4.73 3.36
N GLN A 374 12.46 5.37 3.03
CA GLN A 374 13.33 6.00 4.02
C GLN A 374 12.70 7.26 4.66
N GLY A 375 11.64 7.84 4.10
CA GLY A 375 10.79 8.83 4.77
C GLY A 375 9.99 8.27 5.96
N GLY A 376 10.10 6.98 6.22
CA GLY A 376 9.57 6.32 7.40
C GLY A 376 8.09 5.95 7.31
N ILE A 377 7.41 5.99 8.44
CA ILE A 377 5.98 5.67 8.61
C ILE A 377 5.24 6.93 9.04
N SER A 378 4.15 7.23 8.37
CA SER A 378 3.26 8.35 8.65
C SER A 378 1.87 7.86 9.06
N VAL A 379 1.24 8.54 10.01
CA VAL A 379 -0.18 8.35 10.36
C VAL A 379 -0.92 9.62 10.03
N VAL A 380 -1.92 9.51 9.16
CA VAL A 380 -2.64 10.65 8.59
C VAL A 380 -4.13 10.56 8.93
N ASP A 381 -4.69 11.59 9.54
CA ASP A 381 -6.13 11.81 9.67
C ASP A 381 -6.62 12.53 8.41
N PHE A 382 -7.45 11.85 7.61
CA PHE A 382 -8.09 12.38 6.40
C PHE A 382 -9.61 12.40 6.49
N THR A 383 -10.14 12.50 7.73
CA THR A 383 -11.58 12.65 7.99
C THR A 383 -12.15 13.81 7.18
N ASP A 384 -11.42 14.93 7.09
CA ASP A 384 -11.60 15.94 6.06
C ASP A 384 -10.62 15.67 4.91
N SER A 385 -11.12 15.08 3.82
CA SER A 385 -10.32 14.74 2.64
C SER A 385 -9.74 15.95 1.90
N ALA A 386 -10.25 17.15 2.18
CA ALA A 386 -9.69 18.42 1.65
C ALA A 386 -8.49 18.92 2.46
N HIS A 387 -8.36 18.50 3.71
CA HIS A 387 -7.30 18.96 4.63
C HIS A 387 -6.72 17.82 5.46
N PRO A 388 -6.11 16.78 4.83
CA PRO A 388 -5.48 15.67 5.54
C PRO A 388 -4.33 16.17 6.41
N GLN A 389 -4.15 15.56 7.59
CA GLN A 389 -3.17 16.00 8.58
C GLN A 389 -2.33 14.83 9.08
N GLU A 390 -1.01 14.93 9.04
CA GLU A 390 -0.13 13.99 9.74
C GLU A 390 -0.31 14.17 11.26
N ILE A 391 -0.62 13.08 11.93
CA ILE A 391 -0.88 13.09 13.38
C ILE A 391 0.19 12.35 14.18
N ALA A 392 0.99 11.53 13.51
CA ALA A 392 2.13 10.83 14.11
C ALA A 392 3.07 10.34 13.01
N PHE A 393 4.35 10.16 13.35
CA PHE A 393 5.34 9.57 12.46
C PHE A 393 6.42 8.81 13.21
N PHE A 394 7.05 7.88 12.51
CA PHE A 394 8.27 7.19 12.88
C PHE A 394 9.22 7.20 11.69
N GLU A 395 10.47 7.55 11.91
CA GLU A 395 11.49 7.67 10.88
C GLU A 395 12.82 7.16 11.39
N ARG A 396 13.60 6.53 10.52
CA ARG A 396 15.03 6.33 10.70
C ARG A 396 15.76 7.27 9.76
N GLY A 397 16.97 7.69 10.15
CA GLY A 397 17.87 8.35 9.23
C GLY A 397 18.33 7.38 8.13
N PRO A 398 19.13 7.86 7.17
CA PRO A 398 19.58 7.06 6.04
C PRO A 398 20.10 5.69 6.46
N ASP A 399 19.85 4.67 5.65
CA ASP A 399 20.35 3.31 5.89
C ASP A 399 21.89 3.26 5.88
N SER A 400 22.54 4.21 5.17
CA SER A 400 23.99 4.36 5.16
C SER A 400 24.43 5.78 4.85
N THR A 401 25.72 6.09 5.05
CA THR A 401 26.34 7.36 4.65
C THR A 401 26.62 7.45 3.14
N ALA A 402 26.52 6.32 2.41
CA ALA A 402 26.57 6.29 0.95
C ALA A 402 25.16 6.43 0.38
N PRO A 403 24.99 6.91 -0.86
CA PRO A 403 23.69 6.95 -1.51
C PRO A 403 23.00 5.58 -1.47
N ALA A 404 21.86 5.48 -0.82
CA ALA A 404 21.06 4.26 -0.67
C ALA A 404 19.63 4.53 -1.14
N LEU A 405 19.44 4.61 -2.47
CA LEU A 405 18.12 4.79 -3.09
C LEU A 405 17.30 3.48 -3.09
N SER A 406 17.56 2.61 -2.12
CA SER A 406 16.83 1.35 -1.89
C SER A 406 16.91 1.00 -0.40
N GLY A 407 15.90 1.41 0.36
CA GLY A 407 15.85 1.19 1.81
C GLY A 407 14.58 1.70 2.43
N GLY A 408 14.48 1.60 3.76
CA GLY A 408 13.36 2.03 4.55
C GLY A 408 12.16 1.08 4.50
N PHE A 409 10.96 1.59 4.72
CA PHE A 409 9.75 0.78 4.87
C PHE A 409 9.06 0.52 3.54
N TRP A 410 8.93 -0.77 3.15
CA TRP A 410 8.07 -1.19 2.05
C TRP A 410 6.61 -0.94 2.35
N SER A 411 6.14 -1.38 3.52
CA SER A 411 4.75 -1.24 3.94
C SER A 411 4.62 -0.98 5.43
N ALA A 412 3.51 -0.36 5.83
CA ALA A 412 3.16 -0.10 7.21
C ALA A 412 1.66 -0.32 7.43
N TYR A 413 1.30 -1.26 8.30
CA TYR A 413 -0.08 -1.65 8.52
C TYR A 413 -0.45 -1.66 10.00
N TYR A 414 -1.70 -1.25 10.30
CA TYR A 414 -2.26 -1.37 11.63
C TYR A 414 -3.00 -2.70 11.77
N TYR A 415 -2.58 -3.49 12.75
CA TYR A 415 -3.26 -4.74 13.07
C TYR A 415 -3.37 -4.92 14.58
N ASN A 416 -4.63 -5.08 15.07
CA ASN A 416 -4.97 -5.42 16.46
C ASN A 416 -4.26 -4.59 17.55
N GLY A 417 -4.16 -3.28 17.33
CA GLY A 417 -3.64 -2.34 18.34
C GLY A 417 -2.19 -1.95 18.16
N TYR A 418 -1.51 -2.43 17.11
CA TYR A 418 -0.12 -2.10 16.80
C TYR A 418 0.05 -1.76 15.32
N ILE A 419 1.09 -1.01 15.00
CA ILE A 419 1.56 -0.78 13.65
C ILE A 419 2.75 -1.70 13.42
N TYR A 420 2.75 -2.37 12.28
CA TYR A 420 3.84 -3.22 11.80
C TYR A 420 4.43 -2.59 10.56
N GLY A 421 5.74 -2.40 10.54
CA GLY A 421 6.48 -1.87 9.40
C GLY A 421 7.44 -2.93 8.86
N SER A 422 7.36 -3.21 7.56
CA SER A 422 8.29 -4.08 6.86
C SER A 422 9.43 -3.23 6.31
N ASP A 423 10.58 -3.27 6.97
CA ASP A 423 11.76 -2.54 6.54
C ASP A 423 12.62 -3.43 5.62
N PHE A 424 13.05 -2.88 4.49
CA PHE A 424 13.87 -3.56 3.47
C PHE A 424 15.02 -4.34 4.06
N ASN A 425 15.78 -3.67 4.93
CA ASN A 425 17.08 -4.11 5.39
C ASN A 425 17.06 -4.58 6.85
N LEU A 426 16.21 -3.99 7.69
CA LEU A 426 16.25 -4.17 9.14
C LEU A 426 15.21 -5.17 9.67
N GLY A 427 14.25 -5.59 8.83
CA GLY A 427 13.27 -6.60 9.19
C GLY A 427 11.91 -6.03 9.59
N LEU A 428 11.28 -6.61 10.62
CA LEU A 428 9.92 -6.26 11.04
C LEU A 428 9.94 -5.35 12.26
N ASP A 429 9.49 -4.11 12.11
CA ASP A 429 9.27 -3.18 13.20
C ASP A 429 7.86 -3.27 13.76
N VAL A 430 7.75 -3.15 15.07
CA VAL A 430 6.48 -3.06 15.77
C VAL A 430 6.41 -1.73 16.51
N LEU A 431 5.37 -0.95 16.21
CA LEU A 431 5.14 0.37 16.80
C LEU A 431 3.81 0.39 17.54
N LYS A 432 3.68 1.31 18.50
CA LYS A 432 2.43 1.61 19.20
C LYS A 432 2.12 3.09 19.10
N ILE A 433 0.95 3.43 18.56
CA ILE A 433 0.44 4.79 18.61
C ILE A 433 -0.35 5.01 19.90
N ASN A 434 -0.16 6.15 20.56
CA ASN A 434 -0.87 6.62 21.76
C ASN A 434 -1.44 8.01 21.48
N ASP A 435 -2.49 8.07 20.67
CA ASP A 435 -3.17 9.30 20.29
C ASP A 435 -4.66 9.17 20.56
N TRP A 436 -5.27 10.16 21.18
CA TRP A 436 -6.70 10.12 21.53
C TRP A 436 -7.61 9.90 20.31
N ARG A 437 -7.17 10.32 19.12
CA ARG A 437 -7.88 10.10 17.85
C ARG A 437 -7.93 8.63 17.47
N THR A 438 -6.94 7.82 17.88
CA THR A 438 -6.82 6.40 17.54
C THR A 438 -7.16 5.45 18.69
N ASP A 439 -7.42 5.95 19.91
CA ASP A 439 -7.62 5.11 21.10
C ASP A 439 -8.72 4.05 20.92
N ARG A 440 -9.80 4.40 20.22
CA ARG A 440 -10.91 3.47 19.97
C ARG A 440 -10.52 2.27 19.10
N ALA A 441 -9.51 2.40 18.25
CA ALA A 441 -9.00 1.31 17.44
C ALA A 441 -8.41 0.16 18.28
N ASN A 442 -7.94 0.44 19.50
CA ASN A 442 -7.41 -0.60 20.40
C ASN A 442 -8.45 -1.67 20.78
N GLY A 443 -9.73 -1.33 20.72
CA GLY A 443 -10.85 -2.24 20.97
C GLY A 443 -11.30 -3.05 19.75
N VAL A 444 -10.87 -2.67 18.56
CA VAL A 444 -11.24 -3.37 17.33
C VAL A 444 -10.33 -4.57 17.12
N LYS A 445 -10.94 -5.75 16.92
CA LYS A 445 -10.22 -6.99 16.63
C LYS A 445 -10.52 -7.44 15.20
N MET A 446 -9.52 -7.34 14.36
CA MET A 446 -9.54 -7.85 12.99
C MET A 446 -9.13 -9.33 12.98
N ARG A 447 -9.81 -10.15 12.20
CA ARG A 447 -9.46 -11.57 12.03
C ARG A 447 -8.32 -11.76 11.05
N SER A 448 -8.26 -10.91 10.05
CA SER A 448 -7.21 -10.87 9.02
C SER A 448 -7.08 -9.45 8.47
N LEU A 449 -5.94 -9.17 7.86
CA LEU A 449 -5.67 -7.99 7.06
C LEU A 449 -4.83 -8.43 5.86
N ASN A 450 -5.31 -8.13 4.66
CA ASN A 450 -4.55 -8.14 3.42
C ASN A 450 -4.59 -6.72 2.87
N ALA A 451 -3.47 -6.19 2.44
CA ALA A 451 -3.38 -4.78 2.04
C ALA A 451 -4.38 -4.44 0.92
N GLN A 452 -4.44 -5.30 -0.11
CA GLN A 452 -5.29 -5.12 -1.28
C GLN A 452 -6.70 -5.70 -1.12
N THR A 453 -7.07 -6.23 0.06
CA THR A 453 -8.44 -6.72 0.32
C THR A 453 -9.00 -6.10 1.57
N GLN A 454 -9.73 -5.03 1.41
CA GLN A 454 -10.27 -4.26 2.51
C GLN A 454 -11.54 -4.92 3.06
N THR A 455 -11.68 -4.92 4.38
CA THR A 455 -12.86 -5.39 5.10
C THR A 455 -13.39 -4.29 6.00
N SER A 456 -14.72 -4.25 6.18
CA SER A 456 -15.33 -3.30 7.11
C SER A 456 -14.95 -3.65 8.55
N TYR A 457 -14.70 -2.64 9.34
CA TYR A 457 -14.68 -2.78 10.79
C TYR A 457 -15.96 -2.19 11.39
N PRO A 458 -16.47 -2.76 12.51
CA PRO A 458 -17.75 -2.32 13.05
C PRO A 458 -17.68 -0.89 13.59
N GLU A 459 -18.64 -0.06 13.17
CA GLU A 459 -18.79 1.31 13.70
C GLU A 459 -19.35 1.31 15.13
N HIS A 460 -19.94 0.19 15.58
CA HIS A 460 -20.47 0.00 16.93
C HIS A 460 -19.62 -1.05 17.65
N GLY A 461 -18.83 -0.63 18.64
CA GLY A 461 -18.32 -1.53 19.65
C GLY A 461 -19.52 -2.08 20.47
N HIS A 462 -19.64 -3.41 20.50
CA HIS A 462 -20.50 -4.08 21.48
C HIS A 462 -19.83 -4.07 22.82
#